data_52dfbec7eda1784ea919323553b65625
#
_entry.id   52dfbec7eda1784ea919323553b65625
#
_cell.length_a   1.000
_cell.length_b   1.000
_cell.length_c   1.000
_cell.angle_alpha   90.00
_cell.angle_beta   90.00
_cell.angle_gamma   90.00
#
_symmetry.space_group_name_H-M   'P 1'
#
loop_
_entity.id
_entity.type
_entity.pdbx_description
1 polymer ?
#
loop_
_entity_poly.entity_id
_entity_poly.type
_entity_poly.pdbx_seq_one_letter_code
_entity_poly.pdbx_strand_id
1 'polypeptide(L)'
;MFERVLVANRGEIALRVVRACQELGVAAVAVYSDADESALHVRHADESVNIGPPAAGKSYLSAERLVEAARETGADAIHPGYGFLAENAAFARAVTDAGMKFIGPSAEAIEKLGDKSAARRLAQEADVPVVPGSENVSSADEAVATAEEIGYPVMIKAAAGGGGRGIRVAENEEGLRESVQAAKREAQSAFGDGTLYLEKFLVGPRHVEVQVMADHEGNAIHLYERECSMQRRRQKVLEESPSPGLSEGVREKMCEAAVRLAR
;
A
#
# COMPACT_ATOMS: atom_id res chain seq x y z
N MET A 1 -1.60 -27.25 -2.54
CA MET A 1 -2.14 -26.31 -3.56
C MET A 1 -3.55 -25.99 -3.10
N PHE A 2 -4.06 -24.79 -3.32
CA PHE A 2 -5.45 -24.46 -2.99
C PHE A 2 -6.40 -25.25 -3.87
N GLU A 3 -7.56 -25.59 -3.34
CA GLU A 3 -8.63 -26.22 -4.13
C GLU A 3 -9.65 -25.16 -4.59
N ARG A 4 -9.89 -24.16 -3.72
CA ARG A 4 -10.88 -23.11 -3.98
C ARG A 4 -10.47 -21.78 -3.36
N VAL A 5 -10.47 -20.72 -4.17
CA VAL A 5 -10.09 -19.37 -3.75
C VAL A 5 -11.26 -18.40 -3.89
N LEU A 6 -11.64 -17.72 -2.79
CA LEU A 6 -12.56 -16.59 -2.86
C LEU A 6 -11.80 -15.32 -3.25
N VAL A 7 -12.30 -14.62 -4.27
CA VAL A 7 -11.73 -13.37 -4.78
C VAL A 7 -12.47 -12.20 -4.15
N ALA A 8 -11.87 -11.62 -3.09
CA ALA A 8 -12.47 -10.55 -2.28
C ALA A 8 -12.28 -9.17 -2.92
N ASN A 9 -12.65 -9.03 -4.18
CA ASN A 9 -12.55 -7.79 -4.96
C ASN A 9 -13.57 -7.77 -6.11
N ARG A 10 -13.53 -6.75 -6.94
CA ARG A 10 -14.43 -6.56 -8.09
C ARG A 10 -13.66 -6.06 -9.33
N GLY A 11 -14.38 -5.94 -10.44
CA GLY A 11 -13.85 -5.32 -11.65
C GLY A 11 -12.71 -6.11 -12.31
N GLU A 12 -11.75 -5.39 -12.87
CA GLU A 12 -10.67 -5.99 -13.66
C GLU A 12 -9.72 -6.85 -12.83
N ILE A 13 -9.40 -6.42 -11.59
CA ILE A 13 -8.51 -7.21 -10.74
C ILE A 13 -9.15 -8.53 -10.31
N ALA A 14 -10.45 -8.53 -9.99
CA ALA A 14 -11.14 -9.78 -9.68
C ALA A 14 -11.15 -10.72 -10.88
N LEU A 15 -11.41 -10.22 -12.09
CA LEU A 15 -11.34 -11.00 -13.32
C LEU A 15 -9.92 -11.55 -13.57
N ARG A 16 -8.88 -10.74 -13.28
CA ARG A 16 -7.48 -11.18 -13.43
C ARG A 16 -7.15 -12.34 -12.48
N VAL A 17 -7.63 -12.25 -11.22
CA VAL A 17 -7.42 -13.31 -10.22
C VAL A 17 -8.22 -14.57 -10.58
N VAL A 18 -9.49 -14.45 -10.99
CA VAL A 18 -10.32 -15.56 -11.46
C VAL A 18 -9.61 -16.35 -12.57
N ARG A 19 -9.10 -15.63 -13.58
CA ARG A 19 -8.36 -16.28 -14.68
C ARG A 19 -7.10 -16.99 -14.21
N ALA A 20 -6.34 -16.37 -13.29
CA ALA A 20 -5.14 -17.00 -12.74
C ALA A 20 -5.47 -18.29 -11.95
N CYS A 21 -6.56 -18.31 -11.19
CA CYS A 21 -7.03 -19.51 -10.50
C CYS A 21 -7.37 -20.63 -11.51
N GLN A 22 -8.12 -20.30 -12.54
CA GLN A 22 -8.51 -21.24 -13.59
C GLN A 22 -7.32 -21.81 -14.36
N GLU A 23 -6.33 -20.97 -14.70
CA GLU A 23 -5.07 -21.40 -15.33
C GLU A 23 -4.27 -22.38 -14.46
N LEU A 24 -4.42 -22.28 -13.14
CA LEU A 24 -3.80 -23.17 -12.16
C LEU A 24 -4.67 -24.40 -11.80
N GLY A 25 -5.87 -24.52 -12.36
CA GLY A 25 -6.83 -25.58 -12.03
C GLY A 25 -7.45 -25.42 -10.63
N VAL A 26 -7.50 -24.22 -10.09
CA VAL A 26 -8.08 -23.86 -8.80
C VAL A 26 -9.46 -23.24 -9.03
N ALA A 27 -10.48 -23.71 -8.33
CA ALA A 27 -11.82 -23.14 -8.42
C ALA A 27 -11.85 -21.70 -7.88
N ALA A 28 -12.43 -20.77 -8.64
CA ALA A 28 -12.55 -19.38 -8.28
C ALA A 28 -13.97 -19.01 -7.87
N VAL A 29 -14.13 -18.45 -6.66
CA VAL A 29 -15.40 -17.88 -6.18
C VAL A 29 -15.33 -16.36 -6.27
N ALA A 30 -16.20 -15.76 -7.07
CA ALA A 30 -16.34 -14.32 -7.12
C ALA A 30 -17.34 -13.81 -6.08
N VAL A 31 -17.03 -12.72 -5.43
CA VAL A 31 -18.04 -11.97 -4.66
C VAL A 31 -18.56 -10.78 -5.46
N TYR A 32 -19.82 -10.39 -5.24
CA TYR A 32 -20.39 -9.23 -5.90
C TYR A 32 -21.43 -8.51 -5.05
N SER A 33 -21.49 -7.18 -5.20
CA SER A 33 -22.62 -6.38 -4.69
C SER A 33 -23.78 -6.40 -5.70
N ASP A 34 -24.98 -6.02 -5.26
CA ASP A 34 -26.16 -5.97 -6.15
C ASP A 34 -25.91 -5.22 -7.47
N ALA A 35 -25.03 -4.21 -7.46
CA ALA A 35 -24.68 -3.45 -8.65
C ALA A 35 -23.74 -4.19 -9.63
N ASP A 36 -23.08 -5.21 -9.18
CA ASP A 36 -22.03 -5.92 -9.93
C ASP A 36 -22.48 -7.32 -10.40
N GLU A 37 -23.74 -7.72 -10.22
CA GLU A 37 -24.28 -9.04 -10.54
C GLU A 37 -23.95 -9.50 -11.95
N SER A 38 -23.98 -8.60 -12.92
CA SER A 38 -23.68 -8.90 -14.33
C SER A 38 -22.22 -8.63 -14.74
N ALA A 39 -21.34 -8.30 -13.80
CA ALA A 39 -19.95 -7.97 -14.08
C ALA A 39 -19.16 -9.17 -14.62
N LEU A 40 -18.09 -8.88 -15.39
CA LEU A 40 -17.31 -9.92 -16.06
C LEU A 40 -16.67 -10.92 -15.07
N HIS A 41 -16.17 -10.47 -13.93
CA HIS A 41 -15.57 -11.36 -12.95
C HIS A 41 -16.56 -12.37 -12.37
N VAL A 42 -17.85 -11.96 -12.20
CA VAL A 42 -18.93 -12.83 -11.75
C VAL A 42 -19.27 -13.88 -12.83
N ARG A 43 -19.33 -13.46 -14.07
CA ARG A 43 -19.66 -14.34 -15.21
C ARG A 43 -18.56 -15.35 -15.55
N HIS A 44 -17.32 -15.06 -15.19
CA HIS A 44 -16.17 -15.92 -15.47
C HIS A 44 -15.77 -16.82 -14.31
N ALA A 45 -16.21 -16.54 -13.09
CA ALA A 45 -15.93 -17.37 -11.93
C ALA A 45 -16.69 -18.72 -11.99
N ASP A 46 -16.18 -19.74 -11.33
CA ASP A 46 -16.82 -21.04 -11.21
C ASP A 46 -18.06 -20.98 -10.31
N GLU A 47 -18.01 -20.09 -9.31
CA GLU A 47 -19.11 -19.83 -8.38
C GLU A 47 -19.11 -18.33 -8.02
N SER A 48 -20.27 -17.83 -7.60
CA SER A 48 -20.38 -16.42 -7.19
C SER A 48 -21.36 -16.22 -6.04
N VAL A 49 -21.04 -15.28 -5.14
CA VAL A 49 -21.83 -14.98 -3.94
C VAL A 49 -22.15 -13.50 -3.86
N ASN A 50 -23.42 -13.19 -3.66
CA ASN A 50 -23.86 -11.82 -3.37
C ASN A 50 -23.48 -11.45 -1.94
N ILE A 51 -22.72 -10.36 -1.76
CA ILE A 51 -22.28 -9.86 -0.47
C ILE A 51 -23.02 -8.59 -0.03
N GLY A 52 -24.10 -8.24 -0.70
CA GLY A 52 -25.03 -7.18 -0.29
C GLY A 52 -25.07 -5.95 -1.20
N PRO A 53 -25.53 -4.80 -0.65
CA PRO A 53 -25.85 -3.64 -1.45
C PRO A 53 -24.62 -2.97 -2.09
N PRO A 54 -24.85 -2.04 -3.08
CA PRO A 54 -23.76 -1.41 -3.85
C PRO A 54 -22.74 -0.63 -3.05
N ALA A 55 -23.13 -0.10 -1.86
CA ALA A 55 -22.21 0.65 -1.01
C ALA A 55 -21.07 -0.25 -0.49
N ALA A 56 -19.82 0.07 -0.84
CA ALA A 56 -18.65 -0.73 -0.49
C ALA A 56 -18.53 -1.03 1.01
N GLY A 57 -18.87 -0.07 1.89
CA GLY A 57 -18.88 -0.27 3.34
C GLY A 57 -19.91 -1.30 3.85
N LYS A 58 -20.85 -1.72 2.98
CA LYS A 58 -21.88 -2.73 3.28
C LYS A 58 -21.70 -4.02 2.47
N SER A 59 -20.62 -4.13 1.72
CA SER A 59 -20.28 -5.26 0.85
C SER A 59 -18.77 -5.52 0.87
N TYR A 60 -18.01 -5.00 -0.07
CA TYR A 60 -16.58 -5.28 -0.27
C TYR A 60 -15.65 -4.86 0.89
N LEU A 61 -16.07 -3.92 1.75
CA LEU A 61 -15.33 -3.51 2.95
C LEU A 61 -15.86 -4.16 4.24
N SER A 62 -16.76 -5.15 4.12
CA SER A 62 -17.23 -5.95 5.26
C SER A 62 -16.43 -7.25 5.34
N ALA A 63 -15.45 -7.28 6.24
CA ALA A 63 -14.65 -8.48 6.50
C ALA A 63 -15.53 -9.67 6.89
N GLU A 64 -16.58 -9.44 7.71
CA GLU A 64 -17.52 -10.46 8.15
C GLU A 64 -18.21 -11.15 6.96
N ARG A 65 -18.79 -10.37 6.02
CA ARG A 65 -19.47 -10.94 4.85
C ARG A 65 -18.55 -11.70 3.92
N LEU A 66 -17.32 -11.23 3.76
CA LEU A 66 -16.32 -11.91 2.93
C LEU A 66 -15.87 -13.24 3.54
N VAL A 67 -15.64 -13.27 4.86
CA VAL A 67 -15.29 -14.50 5.59
C VAL A 67 -16.46 -15.48 5.59
N GLU A 68 -17.71 -15.00 5.77
CA GLU A 68 -18.92 -15.83 5.70
C GLU A 68 -19.10 -16.43 4.32
N ALA A 69 -19.01 -15.63 3.24
CA ALA A 69 -19.08 -16.11 1.87
C ALA A 69 -18.01 -17.17 1.56
N ALA A 70 -16.80 -17.00 2.09
CA ALA A 70 -15.73 -17.97 1.92
C ALA A 70 -16.03 -19.31 2.66
N ARG A 71 -16.63 -19.24 3.85
CA ARG A 71 -17.06 -20.44 4.59
C ARG A 71 -18.22 -21.17 3.88
N GLU A 72 -19.23 -20.44 3.41
CA GLU A 72 -20.38 -20.99 2.71
C GLU A 72 -19.99 -21.71 1.43
N THR A 73 -19.01 -21.20 0.71
CA THR A 73 -18.53 -21.80 -0.54
C THR A 73 -17.41 -22.82 -0.35
N GLY A 74 -16.97 -23.03 0.90
CA GLY A 74 -15.87 -23.96 1.21
C GLY A 74 -14.52 -23.51 0.61
N ALA A 75 -14.28 -22.20 0.50
CA ALA A 75 -13.00 -21.68 0.07
C ALA A 75 -11.92 -21.95 1.13
N ASP A 76 -10.75 -22.40 0.71
CA ASP A 76 -9.60 -22.64 1.58
C ASP A 76 -8.64 -21.45 1.62
N ALA A 77 -8.83 -20.47 0.72
CA ALA A 77 -8.07 -19.24 0.70
C ALA A 77 -8.89 -18.04 0.21
N ILE A 78 -8.46 -16.83 0.60
CA ILE A 78 -9.01 -15.56 0.12
C ILE A 78 -7.92 -14.73 -0.54
N HIS A 79 -8.16 -14.32 -1.79
CA HIS A 79 -7.32 -13.36 -2.51
C HIS A 79 -7.97 -11.97 -2.46
N PRO A 80 -7.36 -10.99 -1.80
CA PRO A 80 -7.96 -9.65 -1.62
C PRO A 80 -7.85 -8.76 -2.86
N GLY A 81 -7.06 -9.13 -3.86
CA GLY A 81 -6.68 -8.25 -4.96
C GLY A 81 -5.82 -7.08 -4.47
N TYR A 82 -6.13 -5.86 -4.92
CA TYR A 82 -5.57 -4.62 -4.41
C TYR A 82 -6.68 -3.64 -4.01
N GLY A 83 -6.37 -2.63 -3.19
CA GLY A 83 -7.38 -1.73 -2.61
C GLY A 83 -8.30 -2.46 -1.63
N PHE A 84 -9.46 -1.93 -1.37
CA PHE A 84 -10.43 -2.44 -0.39
C PHE A 84 -9.76 -2.93 0.91
N LEU A 85 -9.79 -4.24 1.19
CA LEU A 85 -9.23 -4.83 2.41
C LEU A 85 -7.84 -5.48 2.19
N ALA A 86 -7.20 -5.29 1.03
CA ALA A 86 -5.90 -5.90 0.74
C ALA A 86 -4.79 -5.48 1.73
N GLU A 87 -4.87 -4.26 2.26
CA GLU A 87 -3.92 -3.71 3.22
C GLU A 87 -4.52 -3.60 4.63
N ASN A 88 -5.54 -4.41 4.92
CA ASN A 88 -6.22 -4.40 6.22
C ASN A 88 -5.77 -5.59 7.08
N ALA A 89 -4.97 -5.32 8.11
CA ALA A 89 -4.43 -6.35 9.00
C ALA A 89 -5.52 -7.09 9.79
N ALA A 90 -6.59 -6.40 10.19
CA ALA A 90 -7.71 -7.04 10.90
C ALA A 90 -8.44 -8.04 10.00
N PHE A 91 -8.59 -7.74 8.71
CA PHE A 91 -9.15 -8.68 7.73
C PHE A 91 -8.24 -9.89 7.52
N ALA A 92 -6.93 -9.67 7.36
CA ALA A 92 -5.98 -10.77 7.22
C ALA A 92 -6.02 -11.72 8.44
N ARG A 93 -6.12 -11.18 9.67
CA ARG A 93 -6.33 -11.98 10.89
C ARG A 93 -7.66 -12.72 10.86
N ALA A 94 -8.75 -12.05 10.53
CA ALA A 94 -10.08 -12.69 10.50
C ALA A 94 -10.13 -13.88 9.52
N VAL A 95 -9.42 -13.79 8.40
CA VAL A 95 -9.28 -14.88 7.43
C VAL A 95 -8.50 -16.06 8.05
N THR A 96 -7.35 -15.78 8.66
CA THR A 96 -6.51 -16.82 9.28
C THR A 96 -7.17 -17.45 10.50
N ASP A 97 -7.84 -16.67 11.34
CA ASP A 97 -8.61 -17.15 12.49
C ASP A 97 -9.80 -18.04 12.07
N ALA A 98 -10.32 -17.81 10.87
CA ALA A 98 -11.35 -18.64 10.25
C ALA A 98 -10.81 -19.96 9.67
N GLY A 99 -9.52 -20.22 9.77
CA GLY A 99 -8.85 -21.44 9.27
C GLY A 99 -8.50 -21.39 7.78
N MET A 100 -8.66 -20.25 7.12
CA MET A 100 -8.35 -20.05 5.70
C MET A 100 -6.98 -19.38 5.52
N LYS A 101 -6.43 -19.44 4.30
CA LYS A 101 -5.22 -18.72 3.95
C LYS A 101 -5.55 -17.33 3.37
N PHE A 102 -4.92 -16.31 3.91
CA PHE A 102 -4.90 -14.99 3.27
C PHE A 102 -3.79 -14.97 2.21
N ILE A 103 -4.14 -14.75 0.94
CA ILE A 103 -3.15 -14.68 -0.14
C ILE A 103 -2.59 -13.25 -0.18
N GLY A 104 -1.54 -13.05 0.59
CA GLY A 104 -0.91 -11.76 0.82
C GLY A 104 0.06 -11.83 1.99
N PRO A 105 0.58 -10.68 2.44
CA PRO A 105 1.48 -10.62 3.60
C PRO A 105 0.73 -10.97 4.89
N SER A 106 1.49 -11.30 5.93
CA SER A 106 0.91 -11.55 7.26
C SER A 106 0.25 -10.28 7.83
N ALA A 107 -0.69 -10.45 8.75
CA ALA A 107 -1.33 -9.31 9.40
C ALA A 107 -0.30 -8.40 10.11
N GLU A 108 0.74 -9.00 10.70
CA GLU A 108 1.84 -8.28 11.36
C GLU A 108 2.67 -7.47 10.36
N ALA A 109 2.95 -8.02 9.18
CA ALA A 109 3.66 -7.31 8.11
C ALA A 109 2.84 -6.12 7.59
N ILE A 110 1.52 -6.31 7.40
CA ILE A 110 0.61 -5.24 7.00
C ILE A 110 0.61 -4.11 8.04
N GLU A 111 0.52 -4.43 9.33
CA GLU A 111 0.53 -3.43 10.40
C GLU A 111 1.86 -2.66 10.45
N LYS A 112 2.99 -3.38 10.45
CA LYS A 112 4.32 -2.78 10.51
C LYS A 112 4.60 -1.84 9.34
N LEU A 113 4.23 -2.24 8.12
CA LEU A 113 4.46 -1.44 6.91
C LEU A 113 3.37 -0.39 6.67
N GLY A 114 2.20 -0.52 7.28
CA GLY A 114 1.13 0.46 7.23
C GLY A 114 1.41 1.73 8.04
N ASP A 115 2.25 1.65 9.09
CA ASP A 115 2.74 2.81 9.83
C ASP A 115 4.00 3.38 9.16
N LYS A 116 3.92 4.64 8.72
CA LYS A 116 5.02 5.28 7.95
C LYS A 116 6.33 5.39 8.75
N SER A 117 6.23 5.67 10.03
CA SER A 117 7.41 5.79 10.90
C SER A 117 8.03 4.42 11.17
N ALA A 118 7.18 3.41 11.41
CA ALA A 118 7.66 2.03 11.56
C ALA A 118 8.28 1.50 10.26
N ALA A 119 7.64 1.72 9.11
CA ALA A 119 8.15 1.34 7.81
C ALA A 119 9.51 1.98 7.51
N ARG A 120 9.69 3.27 7.88
CA ARG A 120 10.96 3.99 7.71
C ARG A 120 12.07 3.38 8.59
N ARG A 121 11.77 3.06 9.86
CA ARG A 121 12.72 2.39 10.76
C ARG A 121 13.12 1.02 10.23
N LEU A 122 12.13 0.20 9.82
CA LEU A 122 12.40 -1.11 9.22
C LEU A 122 13.27 -1.00 7.95
N ALA A 123 13.02 0.00 7.11
CA ALA A 123 13.84 0.25 5.93
C ALA A 123 15.29 0.57 6.31
N GLN A 124 15.52 1.40 7.34
CA GLN A 124 16.86 1.72 7.84
C GLN A 124 17.54 0.49 8.46
N GLU A 125 16.84 -0.31 9.25
CA GLU A 125 17.32 -1.56 9.83
C GLU A 125 17.72 -2.60 8.76
N ALA A 126 16.99 -2.61 7.63
CA ALA A 126 17.26 -3.47 6.48
C ALA A 126 18.31 -2.88 5.50
N ASP A 127 18.97 -1.78 5.87
CA ASP A 127 19.92 -1.06 5.01
C ASP A 127 19.33 -0.68 3.65
N VAL A 128 18.06 -0.22 3.66
CA VAL A 128 17.37 0.33 2.49
C VAL A 128 17.49 1.85 2.52
N PRO A 129 17.96 2.49 1.45
CA PRO A 129 18.05 3.94 1.38
C PRO A 129 16.70 4.61 1.61
N VAL A 130 16.66 5.55 2.55
CA VAL A 130 15.46 6.35 2.83
C VAL A 130 15.72 7.81 2.48
N VAL A 131 14.65 8.53 2.13
CA VAL A 131 14.75 9.97 1.89
C VAL A 131 15.22 10.66 3.17
N PRO A 132 16.29 11.49 3.14
CA PRO A 132 16.74 12.20 4.33
C PRO A 132 15.63 13.05 4.96
N GLY A 133 15.55 13.04 6.27
CA GLY A 133 14.52 13.79 7.00
C GLY A 133 14.57 13.51 8.50
N SER A 134 13.75 14.24 9.27
CA SER A 134 13.60 14.03 10.70
C SER A 134 12.15 13.77 11.09
N GLU A 135 11.95 13.02 12.15
CA GLU A 135 10.66 12.83 12.81
C GLU A 135 10.50 13.89 13.92
N ASN A 136 9.24 14.28 14.19
CA ASN A 136 8.86 15.09 15.35
C ASN A 136 9.53 16.47 15.43
N VAL A 137 9.40 17.26 14.38
CA VAL A 137 9.81 18.68 14.41
C VAL A 137 8.86 19.46 15.29
N SER A 138 9.36 19.95 16.41
CA SER A 138 8.57 20.64 17.44
C SER A 138 8.60 22.17 17.30
N SER A 139 9.64 22.73 16.68
CA SER A 139 9.85 24.18 16.53
C SER A 139 10.39 24.55 15.15
N ALA A 140 10.29 25.84 14.80
CA ALA A 140 10.86 26.35 13.57
C ALA A 140 12.39 26.30 13.57
N ASP A 141 13.04 26.47 14.72
CA ASP A 141 14.50 26.43 14.82
C ASP A 141 15.02 25.00 14.63
N GLU A 142 14.34 24.00 15.17
CA GLU A 142 14.64 22.60 14.93
C GLU A 142 14.45 22.22 13.46
N ALA A 143 13.38 22.74 12.82
CA ALA A 143 13.14 22.55 11.40
C ALA A 143 14.28 23.13 10.54
N VAL A 144 14.75 24.31 10.88
CA VAL A 144 15.85 24.98 10.17
C VAL A 144 17.14 24.17 10.32
N ALA A 145 17.51 23.75 11.53
CA ALA A 145 18.70 22.95 11.76
C ALA A 145 18.66 21.64 10.95
N THR A 146 17.52 20.96 10.96
CA THR A 146 17.33 19.77 10.13
C THR A 146 17.44 20.06 8.63
N ALA A 147 16.84 21.17 8.16
CA ALA A 147 16.89 21.53 6.75
C ALA A 147 18.29 21.91 6.27
N GLU A 148 19.13 22.46 7.15
CA GLU A 148 20.55 22.72 6.87
C GLU A 148 21.33 21.44 6.67
N GLU A 149 21.06 20.40 7.45
CA GLU A 149 21.71 19.08 7.34
C GLU A 149 21.31 18.37 6.04
N ILE A 150 20.01 18.33 5.72
CA ILE A 150 19.48 17.58 4.56
C ILE A 150 19.48 18.39 3.26
N GLY A 151 19.66 19.70 3.35
CA GLY A 151 19.66 20.68 2.25
C GLY A 151 18.26 21.01 1.73
N TYR A 152 18.08 22.25 1.26
CA TYR A 152 16.84 22.70 0.61
C TYR A 152 16.73 22.17 -0.84
N PRO A 153 15.53 22.09 -1.44
CA PRO A 153 14.23 22.30 -0.80
C PRO A 153 13.82 21.15 0.12
N VAL A 154 12.96 21.47 1.11
CA VAL A 154 12.43 20.50 2.08
C VAL A 154 10.90 20.48 2.05
N MET A 155 10.32 19.37 2.45
CA MET A 155 8.88 19.15 2.53
C MET A 155 8.47 18.97 3.98
N ILE A 156 7.46 19.73 4.41
CA ILE A 156 6.86 19.65 5.73
C ILE A 156 5.57 18.88 5.63
N LYS A 157 5.35 17.93 6.54
CA LYS A 157 4.16 17.09 6.60
C LYS A 157 3.65 16.97 8.04
N ALA A 158 2.32 16.91 8.22
CA ALA A 158 1.72 16.56 9.50
C ALA A 158 1.89 15.05 9.77
N ALA A 159 2.28 14.67 10.98
CA ALA A 159 2.46 13.28 11.36
C ALA A 159 1.14 12.49 11.30
N ALA A 160 0.04 13.08 11.77
CA ALA A 160 -1.31 12.52 11.72
C ALA A 160 -1.99 12.68 10.34
N GLY A 161 -1.35 13.35 9.36
CA GLY A 161 -1.91 13.66 8.06
C GLY A 161 -1.82 12.52 7.06
N GLY A 162 -2.88 12.33 6.27
CA GLY A 162 -2.95 11.37 5.15
C GLY A 162 -3.44 12.02 3.84
N GLY A 163 -3.22 11.34 2.70
CA GLY A 163 -3.77 11.76 1.40
C GLY A 163 -3.21 13.06 0.81
N GLY A 164 -2.07 13.56 1.34
CA GLY A 164 -1.39 14.74 0.82
C GLY A 164 -1.95 16.08 1.28
N ARG A 165 -2.82 16.10 2.27
CA ARG A 165 -3.26 17.32 2.94
C ARG A 165 -2.18 17.80 3.93
N GLY A 166 -2.01 19.12 4.05
CA GLY A 166 -1.02 19.70 4.97
C GLY A 166 0.44 19.55 4.53
N ILE A 167 0.71 19.22 3.25
CA ILE A 167 2.06 19.20 2.70
C ILE A 167 2.44 20.61 2.22
N ARG A 168 3.61 21.10 2.67
CA ARG A 168 4.19 22.36 2.24
C ARG A 168 5.64 22.12 1.81
N VAL A 169 6.10 22.86 0.80
CA VAL A 169 7.49 22.85 0.34
C VAL A 169 8.11 24.18 0.68
N ALA A 170 9.30 24.14 1.27
CA ALA A 170 10.10 25.31 1.56
C ALA A 170 11.43 25.25 0.79
N GLU A 171 11.74 26.30 0.07
CA GLU A 171 12.96 26.39 -0.74
C GLU A 171 14.13 27.05 0.00
N ASN A 172 13.85 27.69 1.14
CA ASN A 172 14.80 28.38 1.98
C ASN A 172 14.33 28.49 3.43
N GLU A 173 15.18 29.04 4.32
CA GLU A 173 14.89 29.16 5.73
C GLU A 173 13.65 30.04 6.02
N GLU A 174 13.52 31.20 5.35
CA GLU A 174 12.40 32.13 5.59
C GLU A 174 11.06 31.44 5.31
N GLY A 175 10.91 30.80 4.12
CA GLY A 175 9.72 30.04 3.74
C GLY A 175 9.47 28.83 4.64
N LEU A 176 10.54 28.22 5.19
CA LEU A 176 10.42 27.11 6.13
C LEU A 176 9.82 27.57 7.46
N ARG A 177 10.31 28.67 8.05
CA ARG A 177 9.82 29.23 9.31
C ARG A 177 8.32 29.57 9.25
N GLU A 178 7.89 30.22 8.18
CA GLU A 178 6.48 30.53 7.93
C GLU A 178 5.63 29.25 7.79
N SER A 179 6.11 28.32 7.00
CA SER A 179 5.41 27.08 6.69
C SER A 179 5.23 26.15 7.89
N VAL A 180 6.23 26.05 8.77
CA VAL A 180 6.17 25.25 10.00
C VAL A 180 5.06 25.77 10.93
N GLN A 181 4.99 27.08 11.15
CA GLN A 181 3.96 27.67 12.03
C GLN A 181 2.55 27.46 11.46
N ALA A 182 2.38 27.64 10.15
CA ALA A 182 1.10 27.44 9.49
C ALA A 182 0.67 25.96 9.50
N ALA A 183 1.61 25.04 9.16
CA ALA A 183 1.35 23.60 9.15
C ALA A 183 1.01 23.08 10.55
N LYS A 184 1.68 23.54 11.60
CA LYS A 184 1.41 23.15 12.99
C LYS A 184 0.00 23.52 13.44
N ARG A 185 -0.44 24.76 13.13
CA ARG A 185 -1.81 25.22 13.45
C ARG A 185 -2.86 24.40 12.69
N GLU A 186 -2.62 24.14 11.40
CA GLU A 186 -3.51 23.36 10.55
C GLU A 186 -3.63 21.91 11.03
N ALA A 187 -2.49 21.27 11.34
CA ALA A 187 -2.44 19.91 11.86
C ALA A 187 -3.16 19.78 13.20
N GLN A 188 -2.91 20.72 14.13
CA GLN A 188 -3.59 20.75 15.43
C GLN A 188 -5.10 20.91 15.27
N SER A 189 -5.54 21.77 14.35
CA SER A 189 -6.98 21.99 14.11
C SER A 189 -7.67 20.81 13.44
N ALA A 190 -6.99 20.17 12.47
CA ALA A 190 -7.58 19.11 11.65
C ALA A 190 -7.51 17.72 12.28
N PHE A 191 -6.46 17.47 13.07
CA PHE A 191 -6.15 16.12 13.59
C PHE A 191 -6.01 16.06 15.11
N GLY A 192 -6.03 17.20 15.80
CA GLY A 192 -5.78 17.27 17.25
C GLY A 192 -4.31 17.09 17.64
N ASP A 193 -3.43 16.93 16.68
CA ASP A 193 -1.99 16.73 16.85
C ASP A 193 -1.21 17.65 15.89
N GLY A 194 -0.41 18.54 16.46
CA GLY A 194 0.42 19.49 15.73
C GLY A 194 1.83 18.98 15.39
N THR A 195 2.10 17.68 15.57
CA THR A 195 3.39 17.07 15.27
C THR A 195 3.67 17.11 13.77
N LEU A 196 4.85 17.61 13.41
CA LEU A 196 5.30 17.71 12.04
C LEU A 196 6.56 16.87 11.84
N TYR A 197 6.82 16.47 10.60
CA TYR A 197 8.10 15.93 10.18
C TYR A 197 8.58 16.60 8.91
N LEU A 198 9.89 16.57 8.70
CA LEU A 198 10.59 17.20 7.59
C LEU A 198 11.23 16.12 6.73
N GLU A 199 11.13 16.27 5.42
CA GLU A 199 11.83 15.40 4.46
C GLU A 199 12.47 16.22 3.35
N LYS A 200 13.55 15.71 2.78
CA LYS A 200 14.09 16.26 1.53
C LYS A 200 13.00 16.24 0.45
N PHE A 201 12.78 17.38 -0.18
CA PHE A 201 11.92 17.45 -1.36
C PHE A 201 12.71 17.05 -2.61
N LEU A 202 12.28 15.95 -3.23
CA LEU A 202 12.88 15.46 -4.47
C LEU A 202 12.20 16.13 -5.66
N VAL A 203 12.97 16.88 -6.46
CA VAL A 203 12.47 17.56 -7.66
C VAL A 203 12.44 16.58 -8.83
N GLY A 204 11.26 16.40 -9.45
CA GLY A 204 11.10 15.52 -10.59
C GLY A 204 11.45 14.06 -10.34
N PRO A 205 11.05 13.46 -9.20
CA PRO A 205 11.40 12.07 -8.90
C PRO A 205 10.68 11.11 -9.85
N ARG A 206 11.29 9.94 -10.08
CA ARG A 206 10.60 8.81 -10.67
C ARG A 206 9.93 7.97 -9.58
N HIS A 207 8.76 7.44 -9.89
CA HIS A 207 8.10 6.45 -9.05
C HIS A 207 8.36 5.08 -9.65
N VAL A 208 9.22 4.32 -9.00
CA VAL A 208 9.56 2.95 -9.39
C VAL A 208 9.28 2.05 -8.20
N GLU A 209 8.62 0.94 -8.42
CA GLU A 209 8.29 -0.05 -7.40
C GLU A 209 8.87 -1.42 -7.77
N VAL A 210 9.24 -2.22 -6.77
CA VAL A 210 9.74 -3.58 -6.95
C VAL A 210 8.69 -4.58 -6.46
N GLN A 211 8.34 -5.54 -7.32
CA GLN A 211 7.47 -6.64 -6.92
C GLN A 211 8.27 -7.68 -6.15
N VAL A 212 7.80 -8.00 -4.95
CA VAL A 212 8.38 -9.07 -4.12
C VAL A 212 7.36 -10.18 -3.89
N MET A 213 7.87 -11.39 -3.70
CA MET A 213 7.11 -12.55 -3.24
C MET A 213 7.92 -13.25 -2.14
N ALA A 214 7.21 -13.73 -1.12
CA ALA A 214 7.81 -14.49 -0.04
C ALA A 214 6.95 -15.70 0.32
N ASP A 215 7.57 -16.73 0.86
CA ASP A 215 6.91 -17.90 1.42
C ASP A 215 6.92 -17.87 2.96
N HIS A 216 6.28 -18.87 3.57
CA HIS A 216 6.24 -19.00 5.03
C HIS A 216 7.55 -19.55 5.63
N GLU A 217 8.53 -19.94 4.81
CA GLU A 217 9.84 -20.46 5.23
C GLU A 217 10.90 -19.36 5.27
N GLY A 218 10.53 -18.11 4.95
CA GLY A 218 11.41 -16.94 4.93
C GLY A 218 12.18 -16.75 3.63
N ASN A 219 11.86 -17.51 2.57
CA ASN A 219 12.41 -17.24 1.27
C ASN A 219 11.70 -16.04 0.65
N ALA A 220 12.46 -15.10 0.13
CA ALA A 220 11.92 -13.94 -0.58
C ALA A 220 12.66 -13.74 -1.89
N ILE A 221 11.92 -13.42 -2.94
CA ILE A 221 12.43 -13.11 -4.28
C ILE A 221 11.82 -11.81 -4.79
N HIS A 222 12.47 -11.18 -5.75
CA HIS A 222 11.89 -10.10 -6.52
C HIS A 222 11.49 -10.56 -7.93
N LEU A 223 10.50 -9.90 -8.50
CA LEU A 223 10.05 -10.08 -9.89
C LEU A 223 10.31 -8.80 -10.71
N TYR A 224 11.42 -8.14 -10.43
CA TYR A 224 11.83 -6.86 -11.01
C TYR A 224 10.89 -5.71 -10.67
N GLU A 225 11.07 -4.60 -11.38
CA GLU A 225 10.42 -3.32 -11.10
C GLU A 225 9.33 -2.96 -12.11
N ARG A 226 8.50 -2.01 -11.69
CA ARG A 226 7.57 -1.26 -12.55
C ARG A 226 7.87 0.23 -12.44
N GLU A 227 7.87 0.93 -13.57
CA GLU A 227 7.90 2.39 -13.67
C GLU A 227 6.46 2.91 -13.58
N CYS A 228 6.16 3.72 -12.58
CA CYS A 228 4.81 4.21 -12.29
C CYS A 228 4.76 5.75 -12.20
N SER A 229 5.70 6.45 -12.80
CA SER A 229 5.80 7.93 -12.71
C SER A 229 4.66 8.64 -13.42
N MET A 230 4.01 8.00 -14.40
CA MET A 230 2.89 8.60 -15.11
C MET A 230 1.62 8.55 -14.25
N GLN A 231 1.38 9.63 -13.53
CA GLN A 231 0.31 9.73 -12.55
C GLN A 231 -0.54 11.00 -12.79
N ARG A 232 -1.83 10.93 -12.44
CA ARG A 232 -2.71 12.08 -12.35
C ARG A 232 -3.24 12.18 -10.93
N ARG A 233 -2.99 13.31 -10.26
CA ARG A 233 -3.41 13.53 -8.86
C ARG A 233 -2.97 12.40 -7.94
N ARG A 234 -1.73 11.88 -8.12
CA ARG A 234 -1.13 10.76 -7.37
C ARG A 234 -1.77 9.39 -7.63
N GLN A 235 -2.59 9.27 -8.67
CA GLN A 235 -3.13 8.01 -9.13
C GLN A 235 -2.35 7.56 -10.37
N LYS A 236 -1.85 6.33 -10.37
CA LYS A 236 -1.14 5.71 -11.49
C LYS A 236 -2.07 5.64 -12.70
N VAL A 237 -1.59 6.05 -13.87
CA VAL A 237 -2.34 6.06 -15.13
C VAL A 237 -1.76 5.06 -16.11
N LEU A 238 -0.44 4.95 -16.15
CA LEU A 238 0.29 4.00 -16.98
C LEU A 238 1.46 3.45 -16.17
N GLU A 239 1.63 2.16 -16.27
CA GLU A 239 2.76 1.44 -15.70
C GLU A 239 3.46 0.62 -16.78
N GLU A 240 4.77 0.55 -16.72
CA GLU A 240 5.57 -0.23 -17.66
C GLU A 240 6.69 -0.99 -16.94
N SER A 241 7.06 -2.12 -17.51
CA SER A 241 8.18 -2.94 -17.03
C SER A 241 8.94 -3.50 -18.26
N PRO A 242 10.27 -3.44 -18.26
CA PRO A 242 11.14 -2.80 -17.27
C PRO A 242 11.10 -1.27 -17.33
N SER A 243 11.57 -0.60 -16.26
CA SER A 243 11.69 0.86 -16.24
C SER A 243 12.74 1.34 -17.27
N PRO A 244 12.35 2.20 -18.23
CA PRO A 244 13.30 2.71 -19.22
C PRO A 244 14.31 3.71 -18.64
N GLY A 245 14.05 4.19 -17.43
CA GLY A 245 14.85 5.21 -16.79
C GLY A 245 15.90 4.71 -15.80
N LEU A 246 15.99 3.39 -15.58
CA LEU A 246 16.96 2.81 -14.67
C LEU A 246 18.16 2.22 -15.41
N SER A 247 19.36 2.45 -14.88
CA SER A 247 20.52 1.66 -15.25
C SER A 247 20.45 0.28 -14.58
N GLU A 248 21.12 -0.71 -15.17
CA GLU A 248 21.15 -2.08 -14.65
C GLU A 248 21.63 -2.14 -13.19
N GLY A 249 22.72 -1.47 -12.85
CA GLY A 249 23.23 -1.45 -11.49
C GLY A 249 22.33 -0.74 -10.46
N VAL A 250 21.47 0.21 -10.88
CA VAL A 250 20.46 0.79 -10.00
C VAL A 250 19.31 -0.19 -9.80
N ARG A 251 18.87 -0.85 -10.87
CA ARG A 251 17.84 -1.90 -10.82
C ARG A 251 18.22 -3.01 -9.85
N GLU A 252 19.42 -3.57 -9.97
CA GLU A 252 19.92 -4.63 -9.08
C GLU A 252 19.88 -4.19 -7.61
N LYS A 253 20.45 -3.03 -7.29
CA LYS A 253 20.46 -2.49 -5.93
C LYS A 253 19.05 -2.28 -5.36
N MET A 254 18.11 -1.79 -6.17
CA MET A 254 16.71 -1.62 -5.75
C MET A 254 16.04 -2.96 -5.49
N CYS A 255 16.22 -3.93 -6.36
CA CYS A 255 15.65 -5.26 -6.23
C CYS A 255 16.20 -5.99 -5.00
N GLU A 256 17.51 -5.93 -4.76
CA GLU A 256 18.14 -6.49 -3.57
C GLU A 256 17.66 -5.82 -2.28
N ALA A 257 17.53 -4.48 -2.28
CA ALA A 257 17.01 -3.72 -1.14
C ALA A 257 15.56 -4.12 -0.82
N ALA A 258 14.72 -4.31 -1.84
CA ALA A 258 13.35 -4.76 -1.67
C ALA A 258 13.26 -6.17 -1.06
N VAL A 259 14.13 -7.10 -1.47
CA VAL A 259 14.20 -8.44 -0.90
C VAL A 259 14.70 -8.41 0.54
N ARG A 260 15.70 -7.57 0.88
CA ARG A 260 16.16 -7.40 2.27
C ARG A 260 15.05 -6.88 3.17
N LEU A 261 14.25 -5.93 2.70
CA LEU A 261 13.13 -5.39 3.47
C LEU A 261 11.99 -6.41 3.67
N ALA A 262 11.80 -7.33 2.71
CA ALA A 262 10.74 -8.33 2.75
C ALA A 262 11.05 -9.52 3.68
N ARG A 263 12.31 -9.73 4.02
CA ARG A 263 12.80 -10.77 4.97
C ARG A 263 12.72 -10.29 6.41
#